data_cfba887bc794e818c42e63d26d781ab2
#
_entry.id   cfba887bc794e818c42e63d26d781ab2
#
_cell.length_a   1.000
_cell.length_b   1.000
_cell.length_c   1.000
_cell.angle_alpha   90.00
_cell.angle_beta   90.00
_cell.angle_gamma   90.00
#
_symmetry.space_group_name_H-M   'P 1'
#
loop_
_entity.id
_entity.type
_entity.pdbx_description
1 polymer ?
#
loop_
_entity_poly.entity_id
_entity_poly.type
_entity_poly.pdbx_seq_one_letter_code
_entity_poly.pdbx_strand_id
1 'polypeptide(L)'
;MKNAKYNKHLSFEDRCTIEDFLNYGYSFSQIANRLHKDRTTIARDVKKHRFLRTTNKCNNQPCCFESKSPYVCNGCPKFNYCRNIRYSYSHDIAYNEYKKNLIQQRSHLRITKEEIAAINDVISPLMIHKHHSVNHVFIEHSDLLNFSKPTFYRYIDLGILNVRNIDLARKVRFKVKQE
;
A
#
# COMPACT_ATOMS: atom_id res chain seq x y z
N MET A 1 -31.34 13.73 -4.67
CA MET A 1 -30.24 13.15 -5.48
C MET A 1 -29.09 12.85 -4.53
N LYS A 2 -28.75 11.57 -4.28
CA LYS A 2 -27.65 11.17 -3.39
C LYS A 2 -26.35 11.52 -4.09
N ASN A 3 -25.53 12.41 -3.50
CA ASN A 3 -24.18 12.70 -3.97
C ASN A 3 -23.39 11.39 -4.03
N ALA A 4 -23.12 10.92 -5.24
CA ALA A 4 -22.23 9.78 -5.45
C ALA A 4 -20.87 10.16 -4.85
N LYS A 5 -20.45 9.44 -3.81
CA LYS A 5 -19.20 9.65 -3.10
C LYS A 5 -18.08 9.34 -4.10
N TYR A 6 -17.55 10.36 -4.76
CA TYR A 6 -16.43 10.21 -5.69
C TYR A 6 -15.24 9.61 -4.94
N ASN A 7 -14.95 8.34 -5.19
CA ASN A 7 -13.74 7.72 -4.69
C ASN A 7 -12.53 8.48 -5.24
N LYS A 8 -11.71 9.06 -4.35
CA LYS A 8 -10.52 9.82 -4.73
C LYS A 8 -9.47 8.96 -5.44
N HIS A 9 -9.48 7.65 -5.21
CA HIS A 9 -8.53 6.70 -5.76
C HIS A 9 -9.16 5.87 -6.89
N LEU A 10 -8.32 5.41 -7.81
CA LEU A 10 -8.75 4.50 -8.87
C LEU A 10 -9.01 3.10 -8.28
N SER A 11 -10.17 2.54 -8.59
CA SER A 11 -10.53 1.16 -8.25
C SER A 11 -9.81 0.16 -9.16
N PHE A 12 -10.01 -1.14 -8.91
CA PHE A 12 -9.57 -2.19 -9.82
C PHE A 12 -10.28 -2.07 -11.18
N GLU A 13 -11.59 -1.88 -11.16
CA GLU A 13 -12.43 -1.72 -12.35
C GLU A 13 -12.05 -0.50 -13.18
N ASP A 14 -11.74 0.63 -12.51
CA ASP A 14 -11.23 1.82 -13.20
C ASP A 14 -9.94 1.48 -13.98
N ARG A 15 -9.03 0.69 -13.39
CA ARG A 15 -7.77 0.30 -14.03
C ARG A 15 -7.96 -0.68 -15.18
N CYS A 16 -8.91 -1.62 -15.07
CA CYS A 16 -9.32 -2.47 -16.20
C CYS A 16 -9.79 -1.62 -17.38
N THR A 17 -10.68 -0.68 -17.10
CA THR A 17 -11.17 0.26 -18.12
C THR A 17 -10.04 1.09 -18.73
N ILE A 18 -9.09 1.57 -17.94
CA ILE A 18 -7.92 2.33 -18.45
C ILE A 18 -7.11 1.46 -19.40
N GLU A 19 -6.80 0.21 -19.05
CA GLU A 19 -6.03 -0.70 -19.91
C GLU A 19 -6.76 -0.97 -21.24
N ASP A 20 -8.05 -1.29 -21.17
CA ASP A 20 -8.86 -1.57 -22.36
C ASP A 20 -8.88 -0.37 -23.31
N PHE A 21 -9.16 0.82 -22.79
CA PHE A 21 -9.20 2.02 -23.63
C PHE A 21 -7.81 2.41 -24.16
N LEU A 22 -6.74 2.17 -23.42
CA LEU A 22 -5.37 2.34 -23.93
C LEU A 22 -5.08 1.37 -25.08
N ASN A 23 -5.54 0.12 -24.99
CA ASN A 23 -5.38 -0.88 -26.05
C ASN A 23 -6.15 -0.48 -27.33
N TYR A 24 -7.27 0.22 -27.18
CA TYR A 24 -8.03 0.79 -28.30
C TYR A 24 -7.48 2.14 -28.80
N GLY A 25 -6.40 2.66 -28.20
CA GLY A 25 -5.77 3.92 -28.59
C GLY A 25 -6.48 5.20 -28.15
N TYR A 26 -7.35 5.13 -27.15
CA TYR A 26 -8.03 6.32 -26.61
C TYR A 26 -7.05 7.24 -25.89
N SER A 27 -7.33 8.54 -25.96
CA SER A 27 -6.57 9.56 -25.23
C SER A 27 -6.95 9.59 -23.75
N PHE A 28 -6.05 10.09 -22.90
CA PHE A 28 -6.34 10.25 -21.46
C PHE A 28 -7.57 11.12 -21.18
N SER A 29 -7.87 12.10 -22.02
CA SER A 29 -9.08 12.92 -21.89
C SER A 29 -10.35 12.10 -22.10
N GLN A 30 -10.37 11.24 -23.11
CA GLN A 30 -11.50 10.36 -23.39
C GLN A 30 -11.71 9.32 -22.26
N ILE A 31 -10.60 8.75 -21.76
CA ILE A 31 -10.65 7.81 -20.64
C ILE A 31 -11.17 8.51 -19.36
N ALA A 32 -10.64 9.71 -19.07
CA ALA A 32 -11.03 10.50 -17.91
C ALA A 32 -12.53 10.85 -17.93
N ASN A 33 -13.05 11.27 -19.10
CA ASN A 33 -14.47 11.56 -19.28
C ASN A 33 -15.33 10.30 -19.03
N ARG A 34 -14.89 9.14 -19.49
CA ARG A 34 -15.62 7.88 -19.30
C ARG A 34 -15.67 7.45 -17.83
N LEU A 35 -14.58 7.63 -17.11
CA LEU A 35 -14.45 7.26 -15.70
C LEU A 35 -14.90 8.35 -14.73
N HIS A 36 -15.32 9.52 -15.23
CA HIS A 36 -15.62 10.69 -14.42
C HIS A 36 -14.47 11.04 -13.44
N LYS A 37 -13.25 10.95 -13.94
CA LYS A 37 -12.01 11.25 -13.20
C LYS A 37 -11.25 12.39 -13.89
N ASP A 38 -10.31 12.97 -13.17
CA ASP A 38 -9.42 13.96 -13.76
C ASP A 38 -8.39 13.30 -14.69
N ARG A 39 -8.10 13.96 -15.83
CA ARG A 39 -7.11 13.50 -16.82
C ARG A 39 -5.73 13.30 -16.20
N THR A 40 -5.34 14.17 -15.27
CA THR A 40 -4.04 14.10 -14.61
C THR A 40 -3.94 12.89 -13.70
N THR A 41 -5.06 12.44 -13.11
CA THR A 41 -5.13 11.20 -12.31
C THR A 41 -4.83 9.98 -13.17
N ILE A 42 -5.45 9.89 -14.35
CA ILE A 42 -5.21 8.80 -15.30
C ILE A 42 -3.75 8.81 -15.77
N ALA A 43 -3.25 9.98 -16.19
CA ALA A 43 -1.88 10.11 -16.68
C ALA A 43 -0.84 9.76 -15.61
N ARG A 44 -1.06 10.14 -14.36
CA ARG A 44 -0.17 9.80 -13.23
C ARG A 44 -0.19 8.31 -12.93
N ASP A 45 -1.36 7.67 -12.91
CA ASP A 45 -1.48 6.24 -12.66
C ASP A 45 -0.76 5.43 -13.75
N VAL A 46 -1.00 5.74 -15.02
CA VAL A 46 -0.36 5.08 -16.16
C VAL A 46 1.15 5.28 -16.13
N LYS A 47 1.63 6.51 -15.92
CA LYS A 47 3.07 6.81 -15.87
C LYS A 47 3.76 6.15 -14.67
N LYS A 48 3.10 6.05 -13.54
CA LYS A 48 3.64 5.45 -12.31
C LYS A 48 3.74 3.94 -12.41
N HIS A 49 2.72 3.29 -12.98
CA HIS A 49 2.60 1.83 -12.97
C HIS A 49 2.91 1.18 -14.33
N ARG A 50 3.48 1.95 -15.28
CA ARG A 50 4.00 1.38 -16.52
C ARG A 50 5.18 0.48 -16.23
N PHE A 51 5.29 -0.62 -16.94
CA PHE A 51 6.40 -1.55 -16.82
C PHE A 51 7.12 -1.75 -18.13
N LEU A 52 8.40 -2.04 -18.04
CA LEU A 52 9.25 -2.31 -19.19
C LEU A 52 8.91 -3.67 -19.80
N ARG A 53 8.64 -3.69 -21.10
CA ARG A 53 8.43 -4.91 -21.86
C ARG A 53 9.63 -5.15 -22.78
N THR A 54 10.57 -5.94 -22.32
CA THR A 54 11.76 -6.31 -23.09
C THR A 54 11.43 -7.40 -24.11
N THR A 55 12.08 -7.33 -25.27
CA THR A 55 12.09 -8.42 -26.25
C THR A 55 13.55 -8.68 -26.65
N ASN A 56 13.85 -9.91 -27.02
CA ASN A 56 15.19 -10.34 -27.43
C ASN A 56 15.77 -9.57 -28.62
N LYS A 57 14.96 -8.76 -29.30
CA LYS A 57 15.32 -7.94 -30.47
C LYS A 57 15.25 -6.45 -30.21
N CYS A 58 15.31 -6.02 -28.94
CA CYS A 58 15.29 -4.60 -28.58
C CYS A 58 16.64 -3.95 -28.92
N ASN A 59 16.60 -2.80 -29.60
CA ASN A 59 17.79 -2.02 -29.94
C ASN A 59 18.21 -1.01 -28.86
N ASN A 60 17.58 -1.07 -27.68
CA ASN A 60 17.78 -0.18 -26.53
C ASN A 60 17.58 1.33 -26.82
N GLN A 61 16.94 1.66 -27.95
CA GLN A 61 16.61 3.05 -28.24
C GLN A 61 15.26 3.46 -27.60
N PRO A 62 15.17 4.68 -27.06
CA PRO A 62 13.93 5.17 -26.45
C PRO A 62 12.83 5.34 -27.52
N CYS A 63 11.61 4.96 -27.18
CA CYS A 63 10.43 5.24 -28.00
C CYS A 63 9.93 6.67 -27.72
N CYS A 64 9.30 7.31 -28.73
CA CYS A 64 8.69 8.63 -28.56
C CYS A 64 7.62 8.66 -27.45
N PHE A 65 6.99 7.53 -27.15
CA PHE A 65 6.01 7.41 -26.07
C PHE A 65 6.63 7.26 -24.67
N GLU A 66 7.94 7.19 -24.54
CA GLU A 66 8.58 7.19 -23.22
C GLU A 66 8.36 8.51 -22.47
N SER A 67 8.48 9.63 -23.18
CA SER A 67 8.36 10.99 -22.63
C SER A 67 7.03 11.69 -22.95
N LYS A 68 6.30 11.21 -23.95
CA LYS A 68 5.03 11.80 -24.41
C LYS A 68 3.84 10.89 -24.11
N SER A 69 2.66 11.49 -23.94
CA SER A 69 1.40 10.75 -23.81
C SER A 69 1.22 9.80 -25.00
N PRO A 70 0.76 8.56 -24.76
CA PRO A 70 0.22 7.98 -23.53
C PRO A 70 1.26 7.34 -22.58
N TYR A 71 2.55 7.53 -22.72
CA TYR A 71 3.67 6.98 -21.93
C TYR A 71 3.81 5.45 -22.00
N VAL A 72 2.96 4.78 -22.75
CA VAL A 72 2.89 3.34 -22.94
C VAL A 72 2.62 2.99 -24.40
N CYS A 73 2.94 1.76 -24.76
CA CYS A 73 2.77 1.24 -26.10
C CYS A 73 1.46 0.45 -26.28
N ASN A 74 0.56 0.50 -25.29
CA ASN A 74 -0.77 -0.06 -25.43
C ASN A 74 -1.49 0.62 -26.60
N GLY A 75 -2.09 -0.16 -27.51
CA GLY A 75 -2.77 0.35 -28.70
C GLY A 75 -1.85 0.97 -29.76
N CYS A 76 -0.52 0.85 -29.61
CA CYS A 76 0.40 1.34 -30.65
C CYS A 76 0.33 0.47 -31.92
N PRO A 77 0.05 1.05 -33.10
CA PRO A 77 -0.04 0.27 -34.35
C PRO A 77 1.28 -0.44 -34.72
N LYS A 78 2.42 0.11 -34.29
CA LYS A 78 3.74 -0.46 -34.53
C LYS A 78 4.19 -1.45 -33.46
N PHE A 79 3.32 -1.81 -32.50
CA PHE A 79 3.68 -2.62 -31.34
C PHE A 79 4.41 -3.92 -31.69
N ASN A 80 3.95 -4.64 -32.70
CA ASN A 80 4.50 -5.95 -33.08
C ASN A 80 5.86 -5.85 -33.82
N TYR A 81 6.13 -4.72 -34.47
CA TYR A 81 7.32 -4.52 -35.30
C TYR A 81 8.35 -3.58 -34.66
N CYS A 82 7.97 -2.91 -33.58
CA CYS A 82 8.81 -1.96 -32.90
C CYS A 82 9.97 -2.65 -32.18
N ARG A 83 11.20 -2.19 -32.42
CA ARG A 83 12.42 -2.67 -31.74
C ARG A 83 12.93 -1.73 -30.65
N ASN A 84 12.23 -0.63 -30.39
CA ASN A 84 12.59 0.33 -29.36
C ASN A 84 12.19 -0.19 -27.98
N ILE A 85 12.69 0.45 -26.93
CA ILE A 85 12.24 0.23 -25.55
C ILE A 85 10.72 0.45 -25.48
N ARG A 86 10.00 -0.53 -24.94
CA ARG A 86 8.54 -0.51 -24.87
C ARG A 86 8.07 -0.53 -23.43
N TYR A 87 7.18 0.38 -23.13
CA TYR A 87 6.46 0.37 -21.86
C TYR A 87 5.02 -0.08 -22.10
N SER A 88 4.50 -0.88 -21.21
CA SER A 88 3.10 -1.29 -21.23
C SER A 88 2.45 -1.00 -19.87
N TYR A 89 1.15 -0.83 -19.88
CA TYR A 89 0.32 -0.73 -18.69
C TYR A 89 -0.53 -1.99 -18.57
N SER A 90 -0.62 -2.53 -17.34
CA SER A 90 -1.53 -3.63 -17.00
C SER A 90 -2.22 -3.30 -15.70
N HIS A 91 -3.54 -3.50 -15.68
CA HIS A 91 -4.38 -3.25 -14.52
C HIS A 91 -3.97 -4.10 -13.31
N ASP A 92 -3.59 -5.36 -13.53
CA ASP A 92 -3.17 -6.27 -12.46
C ASP A 92 -1.88 -5.79 -11.79
N ILE A 93 -0.88 -5.42 -12.59
CA ILE A 93 0.41 -4.92 -12.08
C ILE A 93 0.17 -3.61 -11.33
N ALA A 94 -0.59 -2.69 -11.90
CA ALA A 94 -0.90 -1.40 -11.31
C ALA A 94 -1.66 -1.54 -9.97
N TYR A 95 -2.63 -2.44 -9.91
CA TYR A 95 -3.41 -2.67 -8.72
C TYR A 95 -2.62 -3.37 -7.60
N ASN A 96 -1.81 -4.37 -7.96
CA ASN A 96 -0.97 -5.07 -7.00
C ASN A 96 0.11 -4.15 -6.42
N GLU A 97 0.72 -3.30 -7.24
CA GLU A 97 1.68 -2.30 -6.78
C GLU A 97 1.01 -1.25 -5.87
N TYR A 98 -0.19 -0.78 -6.24
CA TYR A 98 -0.99 0.10 -5.40
C TYR A 98 -1.29 -0.53 -4.03
N LYS A 99 -1.73 -1.81 -3.99
CA LYS A 99 -1.95 -2.55 -2.73
C LYS A 99 -0.69 -2.67 -1.89
N LYS A 100 0.45 -3.03 -2.50
CA LYS A 100 1.74 -3.11 -1.80
C LYS A 100 2.10 -1.78 -1.15
N ASN A 101 1.98 -0.68 -1.89
CA ASN A 101 2.26 0.66 -1.38
C ASN A 101 1.34 1.04 -0.22
N LEU A 102 0.04 0.71 -0.29
CA LEU A 102 -0.89 0.95 0.81
C LEU A 102 -0.52 0.15 2.06
N ILE A 103 -0.14 -1.11 1.91
CA ILE A 103 0.29 -1.97 3.02
C ILE A 103 1.58 -1.41 3.63
N GLN A 104 2.56 -1.05 2.81
CA GLN A 104 3.82 -0.48 3.28
C GLN A 104 3.60 0.84 4.03
N GLN A 105 2.81 1.75 3.49
CA GLN A 105 2.49 3.03 4.16
C GLN A 105 1.77 2.85 5.49
N ARG A 106 0.96 1.79 5.63
CA ARG A 106 0.24 1.46 6.87
C ARG A 106 1.07 0.63 7.84
N SER A 107 2.12 -0.03 7.38
CA SER A 107 3.00 -0.89 8.20
C SER A 107 4.10 -0.11 8.92
N HIS A 108 4.32 1.16 8.59
CA HIS A 108 5.28 1.97 9.31
C HIS A 108 4.90 2.10 10.78
N LEU A 109 5.83 1.70 11.63
CA LEU A 109 5.74 1.92 13.06
C LEU A 109 5.75 3.43 13.31
N ARG A 110 4.74 3.92 14.03
CA ARG A 110 4.65 5.32 14.44
C ARG A 110 5.36 5.55 15.78
N ILE A 111 6.40 4.78 16.03
CA ILE A 111 7.17 4.83 17.28
C ILE A 111 8.66 4.83 16.94
N THR A 112 9.42 5.68 17.58
CA THR A 112 10.87 5.77 17.41
C THR A 112 11.60 4.74 18.26
N LYS A 113 12.88 4.51 17.97
CA LYS A 113 13.71 3.59 18.76
C LYS A 113 13.90 4.07 20.19
N GLU A 114 13.98 5.38 20.38
CA GLU A 114 14.12 6.03 21.67
C GLU A 114 12.86 5.86 22.51
N GLU A 115 11.69 6.02 21.92
CA GLU A 115 10.40 5.76 22.59
C GLU A 115 10.23 4.28 22.95
N ILE A 116 10.65 3.35 22.08
CA ILE A 116 10.63 1.91 22.37
C ILE A 116 11.52 1.61 23.58
N ALA A 117 12.73 2.18 23.64
CA ALA A 117 13.65 2.00 24.75
C ALA A 117 13.02 2.54 26.06
N ALA A 118 12.49 3.75 26.05
CA ALA A 118 11.84 4.34 27.21
C ALA A 118 10.65 3.51 27.73
N ILE A 119 9.81 3.01 26.79
CA ILE A 119 8.69 2.13 27.14
C ILE A 119 9.20 0.82 27.74
N ASN A 120 10.23 0.21 27.17
CA ASN A 120 10.78 -1.03 27.67
C ASN A 120 11.42 -0.87 29.06
N ASP A 121 12.09 0.24 29.31
CA ASP A 121 12.74 0.50 30.60
C ASP A 121 11.75 0.70 31.75
N VAL A 122 10.61 1.35 31.47
CA VAL A 122 9.61 1.66 32.51
C VAL A 122 8.54 0.58 32.58
N ILE A 123 7.95 0.20 31.45
CA ILE A 123 6.73 -0.61 31.39
C ILE A 123 7.03 -2.10 31.44
N SER A 124 8.10 -2.57 30.82
CA SER A 124 8.41 -4.00 30.81
C SER A 124 8.59 -4.59 32.19
N PRO A 125 9.34 -3.98 33.16
CA PRO A 125 9.44 -4.50 34.52
C PRO A 125 8.10 -4.54 35.27
N LEU A 126 7.23 -3.54 35.03
CA LEU A 126 5.92 -3.50 35.68
C LEU A 126 5.02 -4.65 35.20
N MET A 127 5.07 -4.98 33.92
CA MET A 127 4.23 -6.05 33.37
C MET A 127 4.82 -7.44 33.61
N ILE A 128 6.15 -7.61 33.48
CA ILE A 128 6.82 -8.91 33.61
C ILE A 128 6.94 -9.33 35.06
N HIS A 129 7.36 -8.44 35.95
CA HIS A 129 7.63 -8.78 37.34
C HIS A 129 6.47 -8.48 38.30
N LYS A 130 5.76 -7.37 38.08
CA LYS A 130 4.65 -6.96 38.95
C LYS A 130 3.28 -7.37 38.41
N HIS A 131 3.21 -7.96 37.22
CA HIS A 131 1.99 -8.42 36.57
C HIS A 131 0.88 -7.35 36.45
N HIS A 132 1.29 -6.08 36.26
CA HIS A 132 0.33 -4.99 36.05
C HIS A 132 -0.47 -5.23 34.75
N SER A 133 -1.78 -4.93 34.81
CA SER A 133 -2.62 -5.04 33.63
C SER A 133 -2.32 -3.90 32.64
N VAL A 134 -2.57 -4.14 31.36
CA VAL A 134 -2.43 -3.10 30.31
C VAL A 134 -3.26 -1.85 30.67
N ASN A 135 -4.45 -2.02 31.23
CA ASN A 135 -5.26 -0.88 31.65
C ASN A 135 -4.60 -0.03 32.72
N HIS A 136 -3.99 -0.68 33.72
CA HIS A 136 -3.29 -0.01 34.80
C HIS A 136 -2.09 0.81 34.29
N VAL A 137 -1.28 0.18 33.44
CA VAL A 137 -0.13 0.82 32.82
C VAL A 137 -0.53 2.04 31.96
N PHE A 138 -1.64 1.98 31.24
CA PHE A 138 -2.13 3.11 30.43
C PHE A 138 -2.70 4.25 31.28
N ILE A 139 -3.13 4.00 32.50
CA ILE A 139 -3.62 5.04 33.42
C ILE A 139 -2.43 5.74 34.09
N GLU A 140 -1.46 4.97 34.58
CA GLU A 140 -0.32 5.51 35.33
C GLU A 140 0.75 6.17 34.44
N HIS A 141 0.92 5.65 33.20
CA HIS A 141 1.98 6.08 32.29
C HIS A 141 1.43 6.61 30.97
N SER A 142 0.32 7.38 31.04
CA SER A 142 -0.32 7.96 29.86
C SER A 142 0.57 8.93 29.09
N ASP A 143 1.54 9.54 29.74
CA ASP A 143 2.55 10.45 29.17
C ASP A 143 3.55 9.74 28.27
N LEU A 144 3.91 8.49 28.58
CA LEU A 144 4.80 7.66 27.76
C LEU A 144 4.08 6.94 26.61
N LEU A 145 2.78 6.70 26.77
CA LEU A 145 1.96 5.89 25.85
C LEU A 145 1.08 6.77 24.96
N ASN A 146 1.70 7.51 24.03
CA ASN A 146 1.00 8.40 23.09
C ASN A 146 0.20 7.67 22.00
N PHE A 147 -0.20 6.42 22.23
CA PHE A 147 -0.94 5.59 21.29
C PHE A 147 -2.01 4.74 22.00
N SER A 148 -2.90 4.13 21.22
CA SER A 148 -4.02 3.36 21.77
C SER A 148 -3.62 1.97 22.27
N LYS A 149 -4.43 1.39 23.19
CA LYS A 149 -4.26 0.02 23.68
C LYS A 149 -4.18 -1.04 22.57
N PRO A 150 -5.03 -1.01 21.52
CA PRO A 150 -4.87 -1.91 20.37
C PRO A 150 -3.51 -1.81 19.69
N THR A 151 -2.92 -0.60 19.61
CA THR A 151 -1.58 -0.39 19.07
C THR A 151 -0.51 -1.00 19.97
N PHE A 152 -0.69 -0.93 21.29
CA PHE A 152 0.20 -1.57 22.27
C PHE A 152 0.23 -3.09 22.09
N TYR A 153 -0.94 -3.74 22.01
CA TYR A 153 -1.03 -5.17 21.74
C TYR A 153 -0.37 -5.54 20.40
N ARG A 154 -0.56 -4.72 19.37
CA ARG A 154 0.10 -4.94 18.09
C ARG A 154 1.63 -4.87 18.20
N TYR A 155 2.18 -3.98 19.02
CA TYR A 155 3.64 -3.89 19.23
C TYR A 155 4.18 -5.08 20.01
N ILE A 156 3.40 -5.65 20.92
CA ILE A 156 3.71 -6.91 21.59
C ILE A 156 3.72 -8.07 20.59
N ASP A 157 2.68 -8.19 19.77
CA ASP A 157 2.54 -9.25 18.76
C ASP A 157 3.65 -9.20 17.70
N LEU A 158 4.13 -8.01 17.37
CA LEU A 158 5.24 -7.79 16.43
C LEU A 158 6.62 -8.00 17.08
N GLY A 159 6.68 -8.25 18.39
CA GLY A 159 7.96 -8.42 19.13
C GLY A 159 8.81 -7.14 19.23
N ILE A 160 8.18 -5.97 19.13
CA ILE A 160 8.86 -4.66 19.22
C ILE A 160 9.14 -4.31 20.67
N LEU A 161 8.22 -4.67 21.57
CA LEU A 161 8.37 -4.49 23.02
C LEU A 161 8.94 -5.77 23.64
N ASN A 162 9.65 -5.61 24.77
CA ASN A 162 10.19 -6.74 25.53
C ASN A 162 9.11 -7.57 26.21
N VAL A 163 7.91 -6.99 26.43
CA VAL A 163 6.75 -7.67 26.96
C VAL A 163 6.21 -8.65 25.91
N ARG A 164 5.90 -9.87 26.32
CA ARG A 164 5.31 -10.91 25.48
C ARG A 164 3.86 -11.18 25.86
N ASN A 165 3.11 -11.81 25.01
CA ASN A 165 1.72 -12.22 25.30
C ASN A 165 1.59 -13.10 26.55
N ILE A 166 2.63 -13.84 26.92
CA ILE A 166 2.68 -14.67 28.11
C ILE A 166 2.74 -13.84 29.41
N ASP A 167 3.31 -12.65 29.34
CA ASP A 167 3.51 -11.74 30.49
C ASP A 167 2.25 -10.91 30.80
N LEU A 168 1.23 -10.98 29.92
CA LEU A 168 -0.02 -10.27 30.09
C LEU A 168 -0.86 -10.91 31.20
N ALA A 169 -1.39 -10.09 32.12
CA ALA A 169 -2.23 -10.53 33.25
C ALA A 169 -3.49 -11.31 32.81
N ARG A 170 -3.97 -11.10 31.60
CA ARG A 170 -5.04 -11.87 30.98
C ARG A 170 -4.53 -12.52 29.71
N LYS A 171 -4.03 -13.74 29.83
CA LYS A 171 -3.64 -14.56 28.71
C LYS A 171 -4.84 -14.91 27.83
N VAL A 172 -4.71 -14.78 26.52
CA VAL A 172 -5.69 -15.31 25.57
C VAL A 172 -5.73 -16.83 25.76
N ARG A 173 -6.86 -17.36 26.25
CA ARG A 173 -7.08 -18.81 26.32
C ARG A 173 -7.39 -19.29 24.91
N PHE A 174 -6.50 -20.02 24.30
CA PHE A 174 -6.80 -20.74 23.06
C PHE A 174 -7.86 -21.82 23.40
N LYS A 175 -8.99 -21.82 22.67
CA LYS A 175 -9.90 -22.96 22.70
C LYS A 175 -9.13 -24.14 22.12
N VAL A 176 -8.97 -25.21 22.92
CA VAL A 176 -8.47 -26.49 22.40
C VAL A 176 -9.46 -26.96 21.35
N LYS A 177 -9.02 -27.20 20.12
CA LYS A 177 -9.84 -27.87 19.12
C LYS A 177 -10.15 -29.25 19.68
N GLN A 178 -11.43 -29.54 19.96
CA GLN A 178 -11.89 -30.91 20.15
C GLN A 178 -11.76 -31.61 18.78
N GLU A 179 -10.96 -32.68 18.73
CA GLU A 179 -10.92 -33.60 17.60
C GLU A 179 -12.24 -34.36 17.46
#